data_bbef2d122cfdf80c1e55cc71ed14b312
#
_entry.id   bbef2d122cfdf80c1e55cc71ed14b312
#
_cell.length_a   1.000
_cell.length_b   1.000
_cell.length_c   1.000
_cell.angle_alpha   90.00
_cell.angle_beta   90.00
_cell.angle_gamma   90.00
#
_symmetry.space_group_name_H-M   'P 1'
#
loop_
_entity.id
_entity.type
_entity.pdbx_description
1 polymer ?
#
loop_
_entity_poly.entity_id
_entity_poly.type
_entity_poly.pdbx_seq_one_letter_code
_entity_poly.pdbx_strand_id
1 'polypeptide(L)'
;FRSLTFEADGRTLFGTDAKTAAIVLESLGASAIGANCSTGPAQMESIISEMVSHTRIPVIAKPNAGLPFLDENGTTCYNMEAEEFAEEMEVLVNAGATILGGCCGTTPEFIRQIHERFGTDAKVAASRRPDGIRYLTSERITHSFGLDDGFFVVGERINPTGKKALQAQLREGSFEKVIQFAEEQEACGAKVLDINMGMSGIDEKASMLRALEEVSGVTNLPLSLDSSYVEVLEAALRNYPGRALVNSVSLETEKFEKLLPIVAKYGAMFILLPLSDAGLPKDIEEKKEIIHKIYDRALSLGMCKEDIVVDGLVATVGANPKAALETLETIRYCKENGFATICGLSN
;
A
#
# COMPACT_ATOMS: atom_id res chain seq x y z
N PHE A 1 -14.72 9.54 -5.34
CA PHE A 1 -15.29 8.76 -4.25
C PHE A 1 -15.26 7.28 -4.59
N ARG A 2 -14.94 6.45 -3.60
CA ARG A 2 -14.94 4.97 -3.71
C ARG A 2 -15.59 4.37 -2.48
N SER A 3 -16.47 3.39 -2.65
CA SER A 3 -16.99 2.59 -1.55
C SER A 3 -16.99 1.12 -1.94
N LEU A 4 -16.73 0.28 -0.97
CA LEU A 4 -16.62 -1.17 -1.13
C LEU A 4 -17.71 -1.87 -0.33
N THR A 5 -18.00 -3.09 -0.74
CA THR A 5 -18.92 -3.98 -0.02
C THR A 5 -18.08 -4.96 0.79
N PHE A 6 -18.40 -5.08 2.07
CA PHE A 6 -17.75 -6.00 3.01
C PHE A 6 -18.76 -7.03 3.49
N GLU A 7 -18.34 -8.28 3.57
CA GLU A 7 -19.10 -9.37 4.14
C GLU A 7 -19.15 -9.29 5.68
N ALA A 8 -19.88 -10.18 6.31
CA ALA A 8 -20.06 -10.19 7.77
C ALA A 8 -18.76 -10.38 8.57
N ASP A 9 -17.72 -10.94 7.93
CA ASP A 9 -16.37 -11.11 8.51
C ASP A 9 -15.50 -9.86 8.41
N GLY A 10 -16.03 -8.74 7.88
CA GLY A 10 -15.31 -7.48 7.69
C GLY A 10 -14.34 -7.46 6.50
N ARG A 11 -14.48 -8.41 5.56
CA ARG A 11 -13.67 -8.50 4.34
C ARG A 11 -14.52 -8.36 3.08
N THR A 12 -13.91 -7.89 2.00
CA THR A 12 -14.52 -7.96 0.68
C THR A 12 -14.57 -9.40 0.19
N LEU A 13 -15.34 -9.66 -0.88
CA LEU A 13 -15.42 -10.99 -1.52
C LEU A 13 -14.03 -11.59 -1.85
N PHE A 14 -13.03 -10.76 -2.14
CA PHE A 14 -11.66 -11.18 -2.46
C PHE A 14 -10.73 -11.22 -1.24
N GLY A 15 -11.26 -10.99 -0.03
CA GLY A 15 -10.53 -11.11 1.22
C GLY A 15 -9.82 -9.84 1.70
N THR A 16 -9.99 -8.70 1.03
CA THR A 16 -9.43 -7.40 1.44
C THR A 16 -10.10 -6.90 2.71
N ASP A 17 -9.35 -6.61 3.76
CA ASP A 17 -9.88 -5.99 4.97
C ASP A 17 -10.06 -4.47 4.85
N ALA A 18 -10.80 -3.87 5.79
CA ALA A 18 -11.14 -2.45 5.78
C ALA A 18 -9.89 -1.54 5.88
N LYS A 19 -8.89 -1.95 6.65
CA LYS A 19 -7.60 -1.26 6.77
C LYS A 19 -6.85 -1.22 5.45
N THR A 20 -6.68 -2.37 4.81
CA THR A 20 -5.99 -2.50 3.52
C THR A 20 -6.71 -1.69 2.44
N ALA A 21 -8.04 -1.79 2.38
CA ALA A 21 -8.87 -1.03 1.45
C ALA A 21 -8.69 0.49 1.65
N ALA A 22 -8.72 0.97 2.89
CA ALA A 22 -8.53 2.39 3.19
C ALA A 22 -7.18 2.91 2.71
N ILE A 23 -6.09 2.19 3.02
CA ILE A 23 -4.73 2.56 2.67
C ILE A 23 -4.53 2.57 1.15
N VAL A 24 -4.96 1.52 0.45
CA VAL A 24 -4.80 1.42 -1.02
C VAL A 24 -5.59 2.51 -1.72
N LEU A 25 -6.85 2.71 -1.37
CA LEU A 25 -7.70 3.69 -2.06
C LEU A 25 -7.26 5.13 -1.80
N GLU A 26 -6.84 5.47 -0.57
CA GLU A 26 -6.28 6.79 -0.27
C GLU A 26 -4.99 7.03 -1.04
N SER A 27 -4.06 6.06 -1.07
CA SER A 27 -2.78 6.19 -1.77
C SER A 27 -2.97 6.35 -3.28
N LEU A 28 -4.00 5.76 -3.87
CA LEU A 28 -4.42 5.94 -5.26
C LEU A 28 -5.14 7.28 -5.53
N GLY A 29 -5.19 8.19 -4.55
CA GLY A 29 -5.73 9.53 -4.71
C GLY A 29 -7.26 9.63 -4.62
N ALA A 30 -7.94 8.68 -3.96
CA ALA A 30 -9.36 8.84 -3.68
C ALA A 30 -9.58 10.06 -2.76
N SER A 31 -10.62 10.87 -3.04
CA SER A 31 -10.98 12.04 -2.21
C SER A 31 -11.92 11.67 -1.05
N ALA A 32 -12.56 10.52 -1.09
CA ALA A 32 -13.33 9.91 -0.02
C ALA A 32 -13.47 8.42 -0.28
N ILE A 33 -13.47 7.62 0.78
CA ILE A 33 -13.59 6.16 0.75
C ILE A 33 -14.68 5.71 1.71
N GLY A 34 -15.14 4.47 1.60
CA GLY A 34 -16.12 3.99 2.58
C GLY A 34 -16.67 2.60 2.30
N ALA A 35 -17.73 2.27 3.02
CA ALA A 35 -18.45 1.02 2.91
C ALA A 35 -19.89 1.23 2.48
N ASN A 36 -20.44 0.24 1.74
CA ASN A 36 -21.84 0.22 1.34
C ASN A 36 -22.39 -1.21 1.30
N CYS A 37 -23.71 -1.31 1.36
CA CYS A 37 -24.45 -2.56 1.25
C CYS A 37 -24.13 -3.62 2.34
N SER A 38 -24.47 -4.86 2.08
CA SER A 38 -24.34 -6.08 2.88
C SER A 38 -25.03 -6.06 4.21
N THR A 39 -24.90 -5.01 5.01
CA THR A 39 -25.33 -4.94 6.41
C THR A 39 -26.11 -3.67 6.71
N GLY A 40 -26.83 -3.66 7.85
CA GLY A 40 -27.40 -2.45 8.45
C GLY A 40 -26.34 -1.57 9.14
N PRO A 41 -26.76 -0.42 9.69
CA PRO A 41 -25.84 0.54 10.31
C PRO A 41 -24.99 -0.07 11.43
N ALA A 42 -25.60 -0.76 12.38
CA ALA A 42 -24.90 -1.32 13.55
C ALA A 42 -23.78 -2.29 13.17
N GLN A 43 -24.00 -3.16 12.18
CA GLN A 43 -23.00 -4.14 11.75
C GLN A 43 -21.86 -3.51 10.95
N MET A 44 -22.05 -2.32 10.35
CA MET A 44 -21.04 -1.60 9.59
C MET A 44 -20.06 -0.81 10.48
N GLU A 45 -20.35 -0.63 11.75
CA GLU A 45 -19.57 0.19 12.68
C GLU A 45 -18.08 -0.16 12.71
N SER A 46 -17.76 -1.43 12.88
CA SER A 46 -16.38 -1.89 12.99
C SER A 46 -15.58 -1.60 11.71
N ILE A 47 -16.20 -1.74 10.54
CA ILE A 47 -15.60 -1.45 9.23
C ILE A 47 -15.30 0.04 9.10
N ILE A 48 -16.26 0.91 9.44
CA ILE A 48 -16.08 2.36 9.41
C ILE A 48 -15.00 2.81 10.41
N SER A 49 -15.02 2.28 11.64
CA SER A 49 -14.03 2.60 12.67
C SER A 49 -12.61 2.22 12.22
N GLU A 50 -12.45 1.04 11.60
CA GLU A 50 -11.16 0.59 11.07
C GLU A 50 -10.68 1.49 9.92
N MET A 51 -11.56 1.86 8.97
CA MET A 51 -11.21 2.80 7.89
C MET A 51 -10.79 4.17 8.44
N VAL A 52 -11.56 4.75 9.36
CA VAL A 52 -11.26 6.06 9.98
C VAL A 52 -9.91 6.05 10.69
N SER A 53 -9.54 4.92 11.31
CA SER A 53 -8.27 4.77 12.01
C SER A 53 -7.06 4.70 11.07
N HIS A 54 -7.26 4.48 9.77
CA HIS A 54 -6.18 4.27 8.80
C HIS A 54 -6.21 5.21 7.59
N THR A 55 -7.11 6.21 7.60
CA THR A 55 -7.21 7.21 6.52
C THR A 55 -7.20 8.63 7.03
N ARG A 56 -6.80 9.58 6.17
CA ARG A 56 -6.89 11.04 6.40
C ARG A 56 -7.99 11.70 5.60
N ILE A 57 -8.67 10.96 4.72
CA ILE A 57 -9.74 11.46 3.87
C ILE A 57 -11.12 11.09 4.43
N PRO A 58 -12.20 11.80 4.02
CA PRO A 58 -13.55 11.54 4.48
C PRO A 58 -13.99 10.09 4.28
N VAL A 59 -14.68 9.52 5.27
CA VAL A 59 -15.23 8.16 5.22
C VAL A 59 -16.73 8.19 4.98
N ILE A 60 -17.17 7.39 4.00
CA ILE A 60 -18.54 7.26 3.53
C ILE A 60 -19.17 6.02 4.16
N ALA A 61 -20.36 6.16 4.74
CA ALA A 61 -21.17 5.06 5.22
C ALA A 61 -22.52 5.03 4.51
N LYS A 62 -22.81 3.93 3.79
CA LYS A 62 -24.08 3.70 3.08
C LYS A 62 -24.61 2.29 3.35
N PRO A 63 -25.10 2.00 4.56
CA PRO A 63 -25.69 0.72 4.91
C PRO A 63 -27.02 0.47 4.20
N ASN A 64 -27.50 -0.76 4.25
CA ASN A 64 -28.87 -1.13 3.88
C ASN A 64 -29.86 -0.72 4.97
N ALA A 65 -31.15 -0.67 4.64
CA ALA A 65 -32.24 -0.47 5.61
C ALA A 65 -32.45 -1.73 6.48
N GLY A 66 -31.42 -2.12 7.22
CA GLY A 66 -31.36 -3.35 8.00
C GLY A 66 -30.81 -4.54 7.21
N LEU A 67 -31.02 -5.75 7.72
CA LEU A 67 -30.62 -6.99 7.05
C LEU A 67 -31.64 -7.42 6.01
N PRO A 68 -31.21 -7.94 4.85
CA PRO A 68 -32.13 -8.45 3.85
C PRO A 68 -32.83 -9.75 4.33
N PHE A 69 -34.11 -9.89 4.01
CA PHE A 69 -34.86 -11.12 4.18
C PHE A 69 -35.75 -11.38 2.95
N LEU A 70 -36.18 -12.61 2.76
CA LEU A 70 -37.09 -12.95 1.68
C LEU A 70 -38.55 -12.94 2.19
N ASP A 71 -39.45 -12.28 1.44
CA ASP A 71 -40.88 -12.35 1.70
C ASP A 71 -41.46 -13.70 1.22
N GLU A 72 -42.77 -13.88 1.41
CA GLU A 72 -43.49 -15.10 1.02
C GLU A 72 -43.43 -15.39 -0.49
N ASN A 73 -43.12 -14.37 -1.31
CA ASN A 73 -43.00 -14.46 -2.76
C ASN A 73 -41.53 -14.65 -3.22
N GLY A 74 -40.59 -14.74 -2.31
CA GLY A 74 -39.16 -14.83 -2.60
C GLY A 74 -38.53 -13.49 -3.01
N THR A 75 -39.18 -12.33 -2.74
CA THR A 75 -38.65 -10.98 -2.99
C THR A 75 -37.81 -10.56 -1.83
N THR A 76 -36.63 -9.97 -2.11
CA THR A 76 -35.76 -9.40 -1.08
C THR A 76 -36.38 -8.13 -0.49
N CYS A 77 -36.62 -8.14 0.80
CA CYS A 77 -37.20 -7.05 1.59
C CYS A 77 -36.24 -6.60 2.70
N TYR A 78 -36.50 -5.42 3.23
CA TYR A 78 -35.77 -4.82 4.34
C TYR A 78 -36.79 -4.36 5.37
N ASN A 79 -36.50 -4.50 6.66
CA ASN A 79 -37.47 -4.36 7.74
C ASN A 79 -37.23 -3.13 8.63
N MET A 80 -36.27 -2.30 8.30
CA MET A 80 -35.96 -1.08 9.09
C MET A 80 -36.74 0.11 8.53
N GLU A 81 -37.40 0.84 9.43
CA GLU A 81 -38.08 2.08 9.08
C GLU A 81 -37.11 3.27 9.04
N ALA A 82 -37.50 4.37 8.37
CA ALA A 82 -36.61 5.50 8.11
C ALA A 82 -36.13 6.21 9.41
N GLU A 83 -37.00 6.30 10.41
CA GLU A 83 -36.67 6.91 11.72
C GLU A 83 -35.66 6.04 12.48
N GLU A 84 -35.93 4.74 12.60
CA GLU A 84 -35.04 3.74 13.21
C GLU A 84 -33.68 3.73 12.53
N PHE A 85 -33.65 3.75 11.19
CA PHE A 85 -32.43 3.81 10.39
C PHE A 85 -31.61 5.06 10.75
N ALA A 86 -32.25 6.25 10.79
CA ALA A 86 -31.56 7.48 11.15
C ALA A 86 -31.04 7.46 12.60
N GLU A 87 -31.71 6.79 13.52
CA GLU A 87 -31.23 6.57 14.88
C GLU A 87 -29.99 5.68 14.91
N GLU A 88 -30.03 4.53 14.22
CA GLU A 88 -28.89 3.61 14.15
C GLU A 88 -27.69 4.20 13.41
N MET A 89 -27.89 5.15 12.47
CA MET A 89 -26.77 5.85 11.80
C MET A 89 -25.88 6.62 12.78
N GLU A 90 -26.34 6.92 13.99
CA GLU A 90 -25.55 7.60 15.01
C GLU A 90 -24.29 6.82 15.39
N VAL A 91 -24.34 5.49 15.38
CA VAL A 91 -23.17 4.64 15.65
C VAL A 91 -22.06 4.84 14.60
N LEU A 92 -22.44 5.03 13.34
CA LEU A 92 -21.50 5.28 12.24
C LEU A 92 -20.90 6.69 12.29
N VAL A 93 -21.69 7.69 12.69
CA VAL A 93 -21.19 9.05 12.96
C VAL A 93 -20.18 9.03 14.09
N ASN A 94 -20.49 8.33 15.18
CA ASN A 94 -19.60 8.18 16.35
C ASN A 94 -18.33 7.39 15.98
N ALA A 95 -18.42 6.42 15.06
CA ALA A 95 -17.27 5.72 14.50
C ALA A 95 -16.38 6.63 13.63
N GLY A 96 -16.90 7.78 13.17
CA GLY A 96 -16.17 8.80 12.41
C GLY A 96 -16.56 8.91 10.95
N ALA A 97 -17.68 8.31 10.51
CA ALA A 97 -18.22 8.56 9.17
C ALA A 97 -18.57 10.04 8.99
N THR A 98 -18.19 10.62 7.85
CA THR A 98 -18.40 12.04 7.55
C THR A 98 -19.34 12.27 6.38
N ILE A 99 -19.59 11.24 5.57
CA ILE A 99 -20.54 11.27 4.46
C ILE A 99 -21.51 10.12 4.69
N LEU A 100 -22.77 10.46 4.88
CA LEU A 100 -23.82 9.51 5.20
C LEU A 100 -24.75 9.32 4.00
N GLY A 101 -25.30 8.13 3.87
CA GLY A 101 -26.27 7.79 2.86
C GLY A 101 -26.91 6.44 3.14
N GLY A 102 -27.61 5.91 2.18
CA GLY A 102 -28.20 4.59 2.24
C GLY A 102 -27.89 3.77 1.00
N CYS A 103 -28.16 2.48 1.05
CA CYS A 103 -28.05 1.53 -0.03
C CYS A 103 -29.38 0.79 -0.23
N CYS A 104 -29.37 -0.54 -0.28
CA CYS A 104 -30.57 -1.32 -0.56
C CYS A 104 -31.65 -1.13 0.53
N GLY A 105 -32.90 -1.03 0.10
CA GLY A 105 -34.04 -0.78 0.98
C GLY A 105 -34.27 0.67 1.37
N THR A 106 -33.31 1.59 1.15
CA THR A 106 -33.49 2.99 1.51
C THR A 106 -34.22 3.78 0.43
N THR A 107 -35.03 4.77 0.84
CA THR A 107 -35.82 5.66 0.00
C THR A 107 -35.44 7.11 0.29
N PRO A 108 -35.96 8.11 -0.46
CA PRO A 108 -35.75 9.53 -0.14
C PRO A 108 -36.13 9.90 1.29
N GLU A 109 -37.09 9.21 1.89
CA GLU A 109 -37.52 9.42 3.26
C GLU A 109 -36.37 9.11 4.27
N PHE A 110 -35.63 8.04 4.05
CA PHE A 110 -34.46 7.69 4.87
C PHE A 110 -33.41 8.81 4.84
N ILE A 111 -33.15 9.35 3.65
CA ILE A 111 -32.17 10.44 3.49
C ILE A 111 -32.68 11.72 4.17
N ARG A 112 -34.00 11.98 4.13
CA ARG A 112 -34.61 13.12 4.82
C ARG A 112 -34.42 12.99 6.34
N GLN A 113 -34.68 11.81 6.91
CA GLN A 113 -34.49 11.55 8.35
C GLN A 113 -33.02 11.69 8.78
N ILE A 114 -32.06 11.17 7.98
CA ILE A 114 -30.63 11.39 8.23
C ILE A 114 -30.32 12.89 8.25
N HIS A 115 -30.81 13.65 7.25
CA HIS A 115 -30.55 15.08 7.16
C HIS A 115 -31.16 15.85 8.33
N GLU A 116 -32.39 15.54 8.74
CA GLU A 116 -33.04 16.17 9.89
C GLU A 116 -32.29 15.92 11.20
N ARG A 117 -31.73 14.72 11.37
CA ARG A 117 -31.04 14.33 12.60
C ARG A 117 -29.60 14.89 12.67
N PHE A 118 -28.84 14.82 11.59
CA PHE A 118 -27.41 15.17 11.59
C PHE A 118 -27.10 16.51 10.92
N GLY A 119 -28.03 17.04 10.09
CA GLY A 119 -27.82 18.28 9.34
C GLY A 119 -26.71 18.17 8.30
N THR A 120 -26.23 19.35 7.86
CA THR A 120 -25.08 19.48 6.95
C THR A 120 -23.79 19.90 7.66
N ASP A 121 -23.89 20.33 8.91
CA ASP A 121 -22.79 20.90 9.71
C ASP A 121 -22.08 19.86 10.58
N ALA A 122 -22.16 18.59 10.19
CA ALA A 122 -21.46 17.53 10.91
C ALA A 122 -19.98 17.87 11.01
N LYS A 123 -19.47 17.99 12.22
CA LYS A 123 -18.05 18.18 12.47
C LYS A 123 -17.32 16.96 11.92
N VAL A 124 -16.51 17.18 10.89
CA VAL A 124 -15.63 16.15 10.37
C VAL A 124 -14.75 15.70 11.54
N ALA A 125 -14.87 14.45 11.94
CA ALA A 125 -13.98 13.89 12.95
C ALA A 125 -12.54 14.01 12.45
N ALA A 126 -11.62 14.45 13.31
CA ALA A 126 -10.21 14.47 12.96
C ALA A 126 -9.76 13.05 12.60
N SER A 127 -8.92 12.94 11.58
CA SER A 127 -8.32 11.66 11.22
C SER A 127 -7.69 11.00 12.45
N ARG A 128 -7.93 9.71 12.61
CA ARG A 128 -7.34 8.90 13.68
C ARG A 128 -6.09 8.16 13.21
N ARG A 129 -5.70 8.31 11.94
CA ARG A 129 -4.51 7.66 11.40
C ARG A 129 -3.26 8.21 12.13
N PRO A 130 -2.42 7.35 12.74
CA PRO A 130 -1.20 7.77 13.38
C PRO A 130 -0.22 8.41 12.38
N ASP A 131 0.44 9.48 12.81
CA ASP A 131 1.53 10.08 12.04
C ASP A 131 2.79 9.23 12.11
N GLY A 132 3.63 9.31 11.08
CA GLY A 132 4.93 8.62 11.04
C GLY A 132 4.86 7.12 10.75
N ILE A 133 3.66 6.53 10.62
CA ILE A 133 3.50 5.12 10.28
C ILE A 133 3.43 4.95 8.77
N ARG A 134 4.19 3.99 8.29
CA ARG A 134 4.31 3.57 6.88
C ARG A 134 3.52 2.30 6.64
N TYR A 135 2.98 2.17 5.44
CA TYR A 135 2.12 1.04 5.10
C TYR A 135 2.49 0.46 3.73
N LEU A 136 2.79 -0.81 3.70
CA LEU A 136 2.87 -1.63 2.49
C LEU A 136 1.72 -2.63 2.53
N THR A 137 1.09 -2.90 1.40
CA THR A 137 -0.03 -3.84 1.37
C THR A 137 0.10 -4.83 0.23
N SER A 138 -0.40 -6.04 0.44
CA SER A 138 -0.88 -6.90 -0.62
C SER A 138 -2.35 -6.56 -0.94
N GLU A 139 -3.04 -7.42 -1.68
CA GLU A 139 -4.49 -7.33 -1.87
C GLU A 139 -5.26 -7.48 -0.55
N ARG A 140 -4.75 -8.28 0.40
CA ARG A 140 -5.50 -8.78 1.55
C ARG A 140 -5.03 -8.29 2.88
N ILE A 141 -3.75 -7.99 3.03
CA ILE A 141 -3.15 -7.60 4.31
C ILE A 141 -2.28 -6.35 4.18
N THR A 142 -2.15 -5.66 5.30
CA THR A 142 -1.26 -4.51 5.47
C THR A 142 -0.12 -4.84 6.41
N HIS A 143 1.11 -4.57 6.00
CA HIS A 143 2.26 -4.46 6.87
C HIS A 143 2.52 -2.99 7.19
N SER A 144 2.51 -2.64 8.48
CA SER A 144 2.78 -1.28 8.97
C SER A 144 4.07 -1.23 9.77
N PHE A 145 4.80 -0.12 9.67
CA PHE A 145 6.03 0.09 10.43
C PHE A 145 6.30 1.57 10.68
N GLY A 146 6.90 1.86 11.83
CA GLY A 146 7.36 3.18 12.26
C GLY A 146 8.89 3.22 12.40
N LEU A 147 9.42 4.39 12.79
CA LEU A 147 10.88 4.56 12.97
C LEU A 147 11.43 3.93 14.25
N ASP A 148 10.57 3.69 15.22
CA ASP A 148 10.95 3.13 16.53
C ASP A 148 10.57 1.64 16.64
N ASP A 149 10.00 1.06 15.57
CA ASP A 149 9.74 -0.38 15.51
C ASP A 149 11.05 -1.16 15.28
N GLY A 150 11.04 -2.45 15.64
CA GLY A 150 12.13 -3.36 15.32
C GLY A 150 12.34 -3.49 13.81
N PHE A 151 13.54 -3.86 13.38
CA PHE A 151 13.80 -4.14 11.98
C PHE A 151 13.02 -5.38 11.50
N PHE A 152 12.71 -5.41 10.20
CA PHE A 152 12.15 -6.57 9.54
C PHE A 152 12.92 -6.89 8.25
N VAL A 153 12.74 -8.10 7.76
CA VAL A 153 13.45 -8.61 6.58
C VAL A 153 12.58 -8.41 5.34
N VAL A 154 13.19 -7.81 4.30
CA VAL A 154 12.71 -7.88 2.93
C VAL A 154 13.41 -9.07 2.26
N GLY A 155 12.64 -10.06 1.80
CA GLY A 155 13.18 -11.25 1.17
C GLY A 155 13.58 -10.95 -0.28
N GLU A 156 14.87 -11.14 -0.62
CA GLU A 156 15.46 -10.77 -1.93
C GLU A 156 15.88 -12.00 -2.77
N ARG A 157 15.40 -13.21 -2.44
CA ARG A 157 15.83 -14.40 -3.18
C ARG A 157 15.22 -14.54 -4.57
N ILE A 158 14.11 -13.87 -4.86
CA ILE A 158 13.44 -13.86 -6.18
C ILE A 158 14.17 -12.86 -7.08
N ASN A 159 15.42 -13.15 -7.37
CA ASN A 159 16.31 -12.37 -8.21
C ASN A 159 17.22 -13.33 -9.00
N PRO A 160 17.20 -13.35 -10.35
CA PRO A 160 17.97 -14.29 -11.15
C PRO A 160 19.48 -14.01 -11.14
N THR A 161 19.94 -12.85 -10.65
CA THR A 161 21.36 -12.50 -10.62
C THR A 161 22.18 -13.55 -9.86
N GLY A 162 23.15 -14.16 -10.53
CA GLY A 162 24.00 -15.20 -9.95
C GLY A 162 23.34 -16.57 -9.72
N LYS A 163 22.04 -16.72 -9.96
CA LYS A 163 21.27 -17.95 -9.66
C LYS A 163 20.95 -18.75 -10.93
N LYS A 164 21.92 -19.53 -11.42
CA LYS A 164 21.84 -20.30 -12.69
C LYS A 164 20.58 -21.18 -12.80
N ALA A 165 20.16 -21.83 -11.71
CA ALA A 165 18.98 -22.70 -11.72
C ALA A 165 17.67 -21.90 -11.89
N LEU A 166 17.55 -20.73 -11.27
CA LEU A 166 16.40 -19.83 -11.49
C LEU A 166 16.40 -19.29 -12.92
N GLN A 167 17.56 -18.84 -13.42
CA GLN A 167 17.71 -18.38 -14.80
C GLN A 167 17.29 -19.43 -15.84
N ALA A 168 17.64 -20.70 -15.62
CA ALA A 168 17.28 -21.78 -16.54
C ALA A 168 15.74 -21.95 -16.58
N GLN A 169 15.09 -22.04 -15.41
CA GLN A 169 13.63 -22.17 -15.35
C GLN A 169 12.90 -20.97 -15.98
N LEU A 170 13.34 -19.73 -15.72
CA LEU A 170 12.73 -18.55 -16.31
C LEU A 170 12.83 -18.54 -17.85
N ARG A 171 13.93 -19.03 -18.43
CA ARG A 171 14.06 -19.19 -19.89
C ARG A 171 13.11 -20.25 -20.46
N GLU A 172 12.78 -21.26 -19.69
CA GLU A 172 11.81 -22.32 -20.04
C GLU A 172 10.36 -21.88 -19.76
N GLY A 173 10.15 -20.68 -19.19
CA GLY A 173 8.82 -20.18 -18.81
C GLY A 173 8.25 -20.81 -17.52
N SER A 174 9.09 -21.50 -16.72
CA SER A 174 8.70 -22.08 -15.43
C SER A 174 8.96 -21.09 -14.30
N PHE A 175 7.98 -20.97 -13.38
CA PHE A 175 8.05 -20.12 -12.17
C PHE A 175 8.06 -20.93 -10.87
N GLU A 176 8.28 -22.26 -10.94
CA GLU A 176 8.31 -23.12 -9.75
C GLU A 176 9.30 -22.66 -8.68
N LYS A 177 10.53 -22.23 -9.08
CA LYS A 177 11.50 -21.67 -8.13
C LYS A 177 11.13 -20.31 -7.59
N VAL A 178 10.41 -19.51 -8.34
CA VAL A 178 9.88 -18.22 -7.86
C VAL A 178 8.87 -18.48 -6.75
N ILE A 179 7.94 -19.40 -6.96
CA ILE A 179 6.95 -19.85 -5.97
C ILE A 179 7.66 -20.42 -4.74
N GLN A 180 8.57 -21.37 -4.93
CA GLN A 180 9.33 -21.97 -3.85
C GLN A 180 10.05 -20.92 -2.99
N PHE A 181 10.73 -19.94 -3.63
CA PHE A 181 11.43 -18.89 -2.90
C PHE A 181 10.47 -17.94 -2.18
N ALA A 182 9.28 -17.69 -2.70
CA ALA A 182 8.27 -16.90 -2.02
C ALA A 182 7.83 -17.57 -0.71
N GLU A 183 7.44 -18.84 -0.79
CA GLU A 183 7.02 -19.65 0.36
C GLU A 183 8.14 -19.82 1.41
N GLU A 184 9.37 -20.13 0.97
CA GLU A 184 10.52 -20.28 1.87
C GLU A 184 10.85 -18.98 2.63
N GLN A 185 10.81 -17.83 1.96
CA GLN A 185 11.10 -16.53 2.59
C GLN A 185 9.99 -16.11 3.56
N GLU A 186 8.72 -16.35 3.23
CA GLU A 186 7.61 -16.12 4.15
C GLU A 186 7.74 -17.01 5.39
N ALA A 187 8.02 -18.31 5.21
CA ALA A 187 8.24 -19.25 6.30
C ALA A 187 9.45 -18.85 7.19
N CYS A 188 10.47 -18.22 6.61
CA CYS A 188 11.63 -17.68 7.34
C CYS A 188 11.35 -16.33 8.02
N GLY A 189 10.14 -15.77 7.89
CA GLY A 189 9.71 -14.56 8.60
C GLY A 189 9.91 -13.24 7.86
N ALA A 190 10.19 -13.27 6.55
CA ALA A 190 10.14 -12.06 5.73
C ALA A 190 8.77 -11.38 5.87
N LYS A 191 8.75 -10.04 5.80
CA LYS A 191 7.51 -9.22 5.86
C LYS A 191 7.16 -8.59 4.53
N VAL A 192 8.10 -8.54 3.61
CA VAL A 192 7.97 -8.05 2.24
C VAL A 192 8.81 -8.96 1.36
N LEU A 193 8.38 -9.25 0.13
CA LEU A 193 9.17 -9.98 -0.86
C LEU A 193 9.57 -9.04 -1.98
N ASP A 194 10.87 -9.00 -2.29
CA ASP A 194 11.41 -8.28 -3.43
C ASP A 194 11.41 -9.20 -4.66
N ILE A 195 10.88 -8.70 -5.78
CA ILE A 195 10.76 -9.43 -7.03
C ILE A 195 11.56 -8.72 -8.10
N ASN A 196 12.60 -9.38 -8.59
CA ASN A 196 13.42 -8.95 -9.72
C ASN A 196 13.42 -10.04 -10.80
N MET A 197 13.14 -9.66 -12.07
CA MET A 197 13.16 -10.55 -13.23
C MET A 197 14.23 -10.14 -14.26
N GLY A 198 15.14 -9.23 -13.87
CA GLY A 198 16.17 -8.68 -14.76
C GLY A 198 17.23 -9.72 -15.14
N MET A 199 17.15 -10.26 -16.34
CA MET A 199 18.17 -11.12 -16.94
C MET A 199 18.11 -11.14 -18.46
N SER A 200 19.24 -11.47 -19.09
CA SER A 200 19.30 -11.61 -20.54
C SER A 200 18.55 -12.85 -21.06
N GLY A 201 17.87 -12.70 -22.19
CA GLY A 201 17.24 -13.80 -22.91
C GLY A 201 15.80 -14.10 -22.53
N ILE A 202 15.15 -13.21 -21.80
CA ILE A 202 13.70 -13.25 -21.54
C ILE A 202 13.07 -11.87 -21.75
N ASP A 203 11.74 -11.82 -21.89
CA ASP A 203 10.98 -10.60 -21.79
C ASP A 203 10.76 -10.29 -20.30
N GLU A 204 11.51 -9.32 -19.77
CA GLU A 204 11.46 -8.96 -18.35
C GLU A 204 10.07 -8.49 -17.92
N LYS A 205 9.39 -7.71 -18.76
CA LYS A 205 8.05 -7.20 -18.47
C LYS A 205 7.02 -8.32 -18.34
N ALA A 206 6.99 -9.22 -19.30
CA ALA A 206 6.10 -10.39 -19.28
C ALA A 206 6.42 -11.29 -18.06
N SER A 207 7.70 -11.50 -17.78
CA SER A 207 8.16 -12.31 -16.64
C SER A 207 7.81 -11.66 -15.30
N MET A 208 7.94 -10.33 -15.19
CA MET A 208 7.54 -9.59 -13.97
C MET A 208 6.03 -9.73 -13.72
N LEU A 209 5.19 -9.53 -14.72
CA LEU A 209 3.73 -9.67 -14.58
C LEU A 209 3.34 -11.11 -14.18
N ARG A 210 3.98 -12.10 -14.77
CA ARG A 210 3.75 -13.50 -14.40
C ARG A 210 4.22 -13.81 -13.00
N ALA A 211 5.40 -13.32 -12.59
CA ALA A 211 5.90 -13.48 -11.23
C ALA A 211 4.96 -12.85 -10.19
N LEU A 212 4.39 -11.67 -10.47
CA LEU A 212 3.40 -11.04 -9.59
C LEU A 212 2.15 -11.92 -9.40
N GLU A 213 1.63 -12.50 -10.49
CA GLU A 213 0.48 -13.40 -10.44
C GLU A 213 0.78 -14.65 -9.60
N GLU A 214 1.89 -15.33 -9.89
CA GLU A 214 2.29 -16.56 -9.18
C GLU A 214 2.58 -16.32 -7.70
N VAL A 215 3.33 -15.27 -7.37
CA VAL A 215 3.67 -14.95 -5.97
C VAL A 215 2.44 -14.51 -5.20
N SER A 216 1.58 -13.66 -5.77
CA SER A 216 0.33 -13.24 -5.11
C SER A 216 -0.66 -14.41 -4.91
N GLY A 217 -0.51 -15.49 -5.66
CA GLY A 217 -1.31 -16.71 -5.50
C GLY A 217 -0.91 -17.57 -4.30
N VAL A 218 0.34 -17.47 -3.83
CA VAL A 218 0.89 -18.35 -2.79
C VAL A 218 1.24 -17.64 -1.48
N THR A 219 1.36 -16.31 -1.47
CA THR A 219 1.62 -15.52 -0.26
C THR A 219 0.71 -14.30 -0.18
N ASN A 220 0.46 -13.82 1.03
CA ASN A 220 -0.21 -12.55 1.28
C ASN A 220 0.77 -11.42 1.62
N LEU A 221 2.08 -11.63 1.55
CA LEU A 221 3.05 -10.59 1.87
C LEU A 221 2.99 -9.44 0.84
N PRO A 222 3.17 -8.18 1.28
CA PRO A 222 3.41 -7.07 0.36
C PRO A 222 4.65 -7.29 -0.49
N LEU A 223 4.66 -6.71 -1.70
CA LEU A 223 5.74 -6.88 -2.65
C LEU A 223 6.56 -5.61 -2.86
N SER A 224 7.87 -5.78 -3.00
CA SER A 224 8.82 -4.82 -3.54
C SER A 224 9.07 -5.17 -5.01
N LEU A 225 8.93 -4.18 -5.89
CA LEU A 225 9.05 -4.33 -7.33
C LEU A 225 10.40 -3.78 -7.77
N ASP A 226 11.30 -4.67 -8.18
CA ASP A 226 12.67 -4.33 -8.54
C ASP A 226 12.91 -4.48 -10.06
N SER A 227 13.18 -3.37 -10.71
CA SER A 227 13.61 -3.34 -12.11
C SER A 227 14.40 -2.07 -12.43
N SER A 228 15.31 -2.19 -13.38
CA SER A 228 16.00 -1.05 -13.97
C SER A 228 15.14 -0.29 -15.00
N TYR A 229 14.08 -0.90 -15.51
CA TYR A 229 13.27 -0.34 -16.61
C TYR A 229 11.96 0.26 -16.10
N VAL A 230 11.72 1.52 -16.46
CA VAL A 230 10.52 2.28 -16.07
C VAL A 230 9.24 1.62 -16.56
N GLU A 231 9.22 1.12 -17.79
CA GLU A 231 8.07 0.44 -18.39
C GLU A 231 7.73 -0.90 -17.73
N VAL A 232 8.70 -1.60 -17.14
CA VAL A 232 8.48 -2.81 -16.35
C VAL A 232 7.81 -2.45 -15.04
N LEU A 233 8.35 -1.46 -14.34
CA LEU A 233 7.78 -0.99 -13.06
C LEU A 233 6.38 -0.39 -13.24
N GLU A 234 6.13 0.40 -14.31
CA GLU A 234 4.77 0.92 -14.56
C GLU A 234 3.77 -0.21 -14.82
N ALA A 235 4.16 -1.22 -15.62
CA ALA A 235 3.31 -2.36 -15.88
C ALA A 235 3.05 -3.18 -14.61
N ALA A 236 4.06 -3.39 -13.78
CA ALA A 236 3.94 -4.07 -12.50
C ALA A 236 3.00 -3.32 -11.54
N LEU A 237 3.21 -2.01 -11.35
CA LEU A 237 2.37 -1.16 -10.50
C LEU A 237 0.90 -1.12 -10.95
N ARG A 238 0.65 -1.15 -12.26
CA ARG A 238 -0.71 -1.19 -12.82
C ARG A 238 -1.46 -2.48 -12.46
N ASN A 239 -0.75 -3.60 -12.35
CA ASN A 239 -1.33 -4.92 -12.15
C ASN A 239 -1.26 -5.39 -10.68
N TYR A 240 -0.46 -4.75 -9.85
CA TYR A 240 -0.35 -5.12 -8.44
C TYR A 240 -1.55 -4.58 -7.64
N PRO A 241 -2.35 -5.44 -6.97
CA PRO A 241 -3.59 -5.02 -6.32
C PRO A 241 -3.39 -4.38 -4.93
N GLY A 242 -2.13 -4.15 -4.51
CA GLY A 242 -1.75 -3.57 -3.23
C GLY A 242 -0.98 -2.27 -3.36
N ARG A 243 -0.47 -1.79 -2.25
CA ARG A 243 0.47 -0.66 -2.18
C ARG A 243 1.90 -1.20 -2.14
N ALA A 244 2.56 -1.19 -3.29
CA ALA A 244 3.91 -1.73 -3.47
C ALA A 244 5.01 -0.84 -2.89
N LEU A 245 6.21 -1.44 -2.71
CA LEU A 245 7.48 -0.76 -2.57
C LEU A 245 8.22 -0.80 -3.92
N VAL A 246 8.56 0.33 -4.50
CA VAL A 246 9.33 0.38 -5.76
C VAL A 246 10.82 0.38 -5.46
N ASN A 247 11.56 -0.53 -6.01
CA ASN A 247 13.01 -0.68 -5.89
C ASN A 247 13.64 -0.37 -7.27
N SER A 248 14.20 0.81 -7.48
CA SER A 248 14.34 2.00 -6.65
C SER A 248 14.26 3.27 -7.51
N VAL A 249 14.09 4.41 -6.84
CA VAL A 249 14.19 5.74 -7.45
C VAL A 249 15.51 6.38 -7.05
N SER A 250 16.28 6.84 -8.03
CA SER A 250 17.54 7.57 -7.85
C SER A 250 17.46 8.96 -8.50
N LEU A 251 18.52 9.77 -8.38
CA LEU A 251 18.63 11.04 -9.07
C LEU A 251 19.13 10.89 -10.54
N GLU A 252 19.22 9.65 -11.03
CA GLU A 252 19.41 9.40 -12.47
C GLU A 252 18.23 9.97 -13.25
N THR A 253 18.51 10.69 -14.32
CA THR A 253 17.52 11.47 -15.08
C THR A 253 16.26 10.67 -15.42
N GLU A 254 16.41 9.44 -15.88
CA GLU A 254 15.25 8.61 -16.25
C GLU A 254 14.39 8.23 -15.03
N LYS A 255 15.01 7.85 -13.92
CA LYS A 255 14.33 7.49 -12.69
C LYS A 255 13.65 8.71 -12.04
N PHE A 256 14.35 9.82 -12.00
CA PHE A 256 13.87 11.05 -11.37
C PHE A 256 12.71 11.68 -12.16
N GLU A 257 12.84 11.80 -13.47
CA GLU A 257 11.86 12.53 -14.30
C GLU A 257 10.69 11.65 -14.75
N LYS A 258 10.89 10.37 -14.97
CA LYS A 258 9.84 9.47 -15.50
C LYS A 258 9.26 8.55 -14.44
N LEU A 259 10.10 7.86 -13.65
CA LEU A 259 9.61 6.86 -12.71
C LEU A 259 8.94 7.49 -11.49
N LEU A 260 9.51 8.53 -10.88
CA LEU A 260 8.95 9.11 -9.67
C LEU A 260 7.51 9.63 -9.84
N PRO A 261 7.12 10.30 -10.94
CA PRO A 261 5.72 10.62 -11.21
C PRO A 261 4.80 9.39 -11.35
N ILE A 262 5.33 8.27 -11.88
CA ILE A 262 4.59 7.01 -11.98
C ILE A 262 4.35 6.42 -10.59
N VAL A 263 5.37 6.40 -9.74
CA VAL A 263 5.28 5.96 -8.34
C VAL A 263 4.19 6.75 -7.60
N ALA A 264 4.21 8.08 -7.72
CA ALA A 264 3.19 8.96 -7.14
C ALA A 264 1.78 8.67 -7.69
N LYS A 265 1.64 8.47 -9.00
CA LYS A 265 0.37 8.16 -9.67
C LYS A 265 -0.28 6.87 -9.15
N TYR A 266 0.51 5.84 -8.89
CA TYR A 266 0.03 4.56 -8.36
C TYR A 266 0.04 4.50 -6.83
N GLY A 267 0.39 5.58 -6.13
CA GLY A 267 0.38 5.67 -4.67
C GLY A 267 1.34 4.72 -3.97
N ALA A 268 2.37 4.25 -4.68
CA ALA A 268 3.36 3.33 -4.14
C ALA A 268 4.34 4.03 -3.19
N MET A 269 4.96 3.28 -2.30
CA MET A 269 6.18 3.68 -1.61
C MET A 269 7.39 3.41 -2.51
N PHE A 270 8.52 4.04 -2.23
CA PHE A 270 9.75 3.74 -2.97
C PHE A 270 11.01 3.73 -2.10
N ILE A 271 11.98 2.94 -2.52
CA ILE A 271 13.34 3.00 -2.02
C ILE A 271 14.04 4.16 -2.73
N LEU A 272 14.48 5.14 -1.95
CA LEU A 272 15.33 6.22 -2.42
C LEU A 272 16.77 5.73 -2.42
N LEU A 273 17.32 5.52 -3.61
CA LEU A 273 18.70 5.12 -3.81
C LEU A 273 19.55 6.40 -4.04
N PRO A 274 20.40 6.81 -3.08
CA PRO A 274 21.10 8.09 -3.16
C PRO A 274 22.32 8.05 -4.09
N LEU A 275 22.05 7.89 -5.38
CA LEU A 275 23.00 8.01 -6.49
C LEU A 275 22.44 8.87 -7.63
N SER A 276 23.28 9.26 -8.58
CA SER A 276 22.93 10.14 -9.69
C SER A 276 23.56 9.63 -11.00
N ASP A 277 23.34 10.35 -12.12
CA ASP A 277 24.03 10.08 -13.39
C ASP A 277 25.58 10.12 -13.28
N ALA A 278 26.11 10.77 -12.26
CA ALA A 278 27.55 10.76 -11.96
C ALA A 278 28.00 9.51 -11.17
N GLY A 279 27.07 8.64 -10.80
CA GLY A 279 27.32 7.43 -10.03
C GLY A 279 27.13 7.62 -8.52
N LEU A 280 27.96 6.95 -7.73
CA LEU A 280 27.93 7.02 -6.26
C LEU A 280 28.33 8.41 -5.75
N PRO A 281 27.70 8.89 -4.66
CA PRO A 281 28.06 10.15 -4.02
C PRO A 281 29.51 10.09 -3.49
N LYS A 282 30.22 11.21 -3.56
CA LYS A 282 31.62 11.34 -3.12
C LYS A 282 31.77 11.27 -1.61
N ASP A 283 30.77 11.81 -0.91
CA ASP A 283 30.74 11.92 0.53
C ASP A 283 29.30 11.97 1.08
N ILE A 284 29.18 12.08 2.39
CA ILE A 284 27.88 12.13 3.07
C ILE A 284 27.09 13.40 2.73
N GLU A 285 27.75 14.52 2.45
CA GLU A 285 27.06 15.79 2.13
C GLU A 285 26.40 15.69 0.73
N GLU A 286 27.10 15.18 -0.27
CA GLU A 286 26.51 14.91 -1.59
C GLU A 286 25.36 13.90 -1.49
N LYS A 287 25.49 12.87 -0.63
CA LYS A 287 24.42 11.91 -0.35
C LYS A 287 23.17 12.59 0.23
N LYS A 288 23.33 13.48 1.20
CA LYS A 288 22.23 14.27 1.78
C LYS A 288 21.58 15.18 0.74
N GLU A 289 22.36 15.84 -0.11
CA GLU A 289 21.82 16.68 -1.19
C GLU A 289 20.97 15.88 -2.16
N ILE A 290 21.40 14.66 -2.54
CA ILE A 290 20.62 13.76 -3.42
C ILE A 290 19.31 13.37 -2.73
N ILE A 291 19.36 12.97 -1.45
CA ILE A 291 18.17 12.62 -0.67
C ILE A 291 17.16 13.77 -0.66
N HIS A 292 17.63 15.00 -0.38
CA HIS A 292 16.76 16.17 -0.35
C HIS A 292 16.16 16.50 -1.71
N LYS A 293 16.91 16.45 -2.78
CA LYS A 293 16.39 16.71 -4.14
C LYS A 293 15.27 15.75 -4.53
N ILE A 294 15.46 14.45 -4.26
CA ILE A 294 14.42 13.45 -4.55
C ILE A 294 13.22 13.65 -3.62
N TYR A 295 13.43 13.93 -2.34
CA TYR A 295 12.37 14.22 -1.38
C TYR A 295 11.53 15.44 -1.78
N ASP A 296 12.17 16.56 -2.12
CA ASP A 296 11.48 17.79 -2.52
C ASP A 296 10.63 17.56 -3.79
N ARG A 297 11.15 16.77 -4.73
CA ARG A 297 10.40 16.39 -5.92
C ARG A 297 9.22 15.50 -5.57
N ALA A 298 9.38 14.53 -4.68
CA ALA A 298 8.29 13.67 -4.21
C ALA A 298 7.18 14.49 -3.53
N LEU A 299 7.54 15.45 -2.66
CA LEU A 299 6.59 16.38 -2.06
C LEU A 299 5.81 17.18 -3.11
N SER A 300 6.48 17.66 -4.15
CA SER A 300 5.85 18.41 -5.24
C SER A 300 4.82 17.58 -6.05
N LEU A 301 4.93 16.25 -5.97
CA LEU A 301 4.00 15.30 -6.59
C LEU A 301 2.89 14.83 -5.62
N GLY A 302 2.80 15.43 -4.42
CA GLY A 302 1.79 15.10 -3.40
C GLY A 302 2.13 13.90 -2.52
N MET A 303 3.34 13.36 -2.62
CA MET A 303 3.83 12.29 -1.73
C MET A 303 4.25 12.87 -0.37
N CYS A 304 4.40 12.02 0.62
CA CYS A 304 4.87 12.40 1.95
C CYS A 304 6.14 11.63 2.34
N LYS A 305 6.73 12.00 3.46
CA LYS A 305 7.97 11.37 3.95
C LYS A 305 7.78 9.88 4.25
N GLU A 306 6.59 9.49 4.67
CA GLU A 306 6.21 8.12 4.95
C GLU A 306 6.17 7.23 3.70
N ASP A 307 6.19 7.81 2.50
CA ASP A 307 6.25 7.07 1.24
C ASP A 307 7.69 6.69 0.84
N ILE A 308 8.69 7.14 1.61
CA ILE A 308 10.11 7.04 1.27
C ILE A 308 10.85 6.15 2.27
N VAL A 309 11.65 5.23 1.74
CA VAL A 309 12.63 4.43 2.48
C VAL A 309 14.00 4.67 1.85
N VAL A 310 14.96 5.22 2.60
CA VAL A 310 16.28 5.57 2.07
C VAL A 310 17.21 4.36 2.13
N ASP A 311 17.86 4.02 1.03
CA ASP A 311 18.93 3.01 1.03
C ASP A 311 20.21 3.60 1.65
N GLY A 312 20.75 2.91 2.67
CA GLY A 312 21.96 3.29 3.34
C GLY A 312 23.22 3.18 2.48
N LEU A 313 23.15 2.57 1.30
CA LEU A 313 24.28 2.28 0.41
C LEU A 313 25.39 1.50 1.13
N VAL A 314 25.13 0.24 1.44
CA VAL A 314 26.16 -0.65 1.99
C VAL A 314 27.16 -1.00 0.90
N ALA A 315 28.38 -0.52 1.02
CA ALA A 315 29.48 -0.88 0.11
C ALA A 315 30.40 -1.93 0.73
N THR A 316 31.08 -2.68 -0.13
CA THR A 316 32.05 -3.73 0.30
C THR A 316 33.18 -3.10 1.10
N VAL A 317 33.37 -3.51 2.35
CA VAL A 317 34.44 -2.99 3.24
C VAL A 317 35.84 -3.21 2.64
N GLY A 318 36.02 -4.29 1.85
CA GLY A 318 37.27 -4.54 1.13
C GLY A 318 37.61 -3.49 0.04
N ALA A 319 36.60 -2.83 -0.53
CA ALA A 319 36.78 -1.76 -1.52
C ALA A 319 36.92 -0.37 -0.84
N ASN A 320 36.20 -0.15 0.26
CA ASN A 320 36.27 1.09 1.04
C ASN A 320 36.22 0.78 2.56
N PRO A 321 37.35 0.89 3.28
CA PRO A 321 37.39 0.63 4.72
C PRO A 321 36.46 1.52 5.56
N LYS A 322 36.02 2.65 5.03
CA LYS A 322 35.07 3.56 5.70
C LYS A 322 33.60 3.27 5.38
N ALA A 323 33.31 2.35 4.46
CA ALA A 323 31.96 2.10 3.98
C ALA A 323 30.95 1.84 5.09
N ALA A 324 31.30 1.03 6.08
CA ALA A 324 30.43 0.76 7.24
C ALA A 324 30.12 2.03 8.05
N LEU A 325 31.10 2.89 8.27
CA LEU A 325 30.90 4.17 9.00
C LEU A 325 30.01 5.13 8.21
N GLU A 326 30.21 5.23 6.90
CA GLU A 326 29.41 6.06 6.00
C GLU A 326 27.94 5.58 5.96
N THR A 327 27.72 4.26 5.94
CA THR A 327 26.38 3.68 6.04
C THR A 327 25.71 4.02 7.39
N LEU A 328 26.43 3.84 8.51
CA LEU A 328 25.90 4.16 9.84
C LEU A 328 25.59 5.67 9.98
N GLU A 329 26.42 6.54 9.42
CA GLU A 329 26.16 7.98 9.39
C GLU A 329 24.92 8.32 8.57
N THR A 330 24.73 7.67 7.42
CA THR A 330 23.52 7.81 6.61
C THR A 330 22.26 7.38 7.38
N ILE A 331 22.29 6.23 8.05
CA ILE A 331 21.18 5.73 8.86
C ILE A 331 20.84 6.71 10.00
N ARG A 332 21.87 7.20 10.71
CA ARG A 332 21.66 8.19 11.78
C ARG A 332 21.01 9.45 11.25
N TYR A 333 21.56 10.02 10.18
CA TYR A 333 21.01 11.19 9.52
C TYR A 333 19.54 10.98 9.12
N CYS A 334 19.22 9.86 8.50
CA CYS A 334 17.86 9.51 8.10
C CYS A 334 16.91 9.45 9.31
N LYS A 335 17.32 8.77 10.39
CA LYS A 335 16.51 8.68 11.61
C LYS A 335 16.25 10.06 12.22
N GLU A 336 17.28 10.91 12.34
CA GLU A 336 17.17 12.27 12.87
C GLU A 336 16.25 13.16 12.01
N ASN A 337 16.15 12.88 10.71
CA ASN A 337 15.32 13.61 9.77
C ASN A 337 13.98 12.91 9.47
N GLY A 338 13.63 11.84 10.18
CA GLY A 338 12.34 11.16 10.07
C GLY A 338 12.17 10.26 8.85
N PHE A 339 13.26 9.84 8.17
CA PHE A 339 13.25 8.86 7.10
C PHE A 339 13.45 7.45 7.62
N ALA A 340 12.68 6.50 7.09
CA ALA A 340 13.00 5.08 7.25
C ALA A 340 14.19 4.70 6.38
N THR A 341 14.91 3.64 6.75
CA THR A 341 16.09 3.17 6.01
C THR A 341 15.99 1.68 5.68
N ILE A 342 16.64 1.31 4.58
CA ILE A 342 16.86 -0.07 4.16
C ILE A 342 18.34 -0.27 3.86
N CYS A 343 18.85 -1.49 4.05
CA CYS A 343 20.22 -1.84 3.71
C CYS A 343 20.27 -3.22 3.06
N GLY A 344 20.93 -3.34 1.91
CA GLY A 344 21.27 -4.60 1.29
C GLY A 344 22.53 -5.19 1.95
N LEU A 345 22.40 -6.32 2.64
CA LEU A 345 23.53 -6.97 3.33
C LEU A 345 24.33 -7.91 2.42
N SER A 346 23.81 -8.26 1.26
CA SER A 346 24.43 -9.16 0.29
C SER A 346 25.34 -8.48 -0.73
N ASN A 347 25.52 -7.19 -0.62
CA ASN A 347 26.33 -6.37 -1.53
C ASN A 347 27.84 -6.41 -1.21
#